data_59abc0181a38b7aec552bccef2ac1a3e
#
_entry.id   59abc0181a38b7aec552bccef2ac1a3e
#
_cell.length_a   1.000
_cell.length_b   1.000
_cell.length_c   1.000
_cell.angle_alpha   90.00
_cell.angle_beta   90.00
_cell.angle_gamma   90.00
#
_symmetry.space_group_name_H-M   'P 1'
#
loop_
_entity.id
_entity.type
_entity.pdbx_description
1 polymer ?
#
loop_
_entity_poly.entity_id
_entity_poly.type
_entity_poly.pdbx_seq_one_letter_code
_entity_poly.pdbx_strand_id
1 'polypeptide(L)'
;MNLKQINNLTELFFDQFNKQIDKNKILLSTLGDKRKNYSWQEASDFIYLVSNELRKVISKGDRCLLISENRPEWFITDLSIMLSDGITVPAYTTYAENDYNYILNDCTPV
;
A
#
# COMPACT_ATOMS: atom_id res chain seq x y z
N MET A 1 -5.29 -6.81 21.15
CA MET A 1 -4.27 -7.14 20.14
C MET A 1 -2.97 -7.53 20.85
N ASN A 2 -2.41 -8.66 20.48
CA ASN A 2 -1.10 -9.06 21.04
C ASN A 2 0.02 -8.63 20.08
N LEU A 3 0.57 -7.45 20.30
CA LEU A 3 1.62 -6.86 19.46
C LEU A 3 2.91 -7.70 19.40
N LYS A 4 3.12 -8.59 20.38
CA LYS A 4 4.30 -9.47 20.40
C LYS A 4 4.32 -10.51 19.26
N GLN A 5 3.18 -10.74 18.62
CA GLN A 5 3.03 -11.70 17.52
C GLN A 5 3.01 -11.05 16.14
N ILE A 6 3.07 -9.70 16.08
CA ILE A 6 3.01 -8.94 14.85
C ILE A 6 4.40 -8.41 14.53
N ASN A 7 4.93 -8.81 13.37
CA ASN A 7 6.30 -8.49 12.96
C ASN A 7 6.39 -7.36 11.93
N ASN A 8 5.28 -7.05 11.24
CA ASN A 8 5.26 -6.04 10.18
C ASN A 8 3.86 -5.48 9.96
N LEU A 9 3.74 -4.44 9.11
CA LEU A 9 2.48 -3.75 8.86
C LEU A 9 1.46 -4.61 8.11
N THR A 10 1.89 -5.49 7.23
CA THR A 10 0.98 -6.39 6.52
C THR A 10 0.35 -7.41 7.47
N GLU A 11 1.11 -7.96 8.39
CA GLU A 11 0.57 -8.83 9.44
C GLU A 11 -0.43 -8.07 10.33
N LEU A 12 -0.13 -6.82 10.69
CA LEU A 12 -1.05 -5.98 11.46
C LEU A 12 -2.37 -5.77 10.71
N PHE A 13 -2.30 -5.44 9.42
CA PHE A 13 -3.51 -5.24 8.62
C PHE A 13 -4.37 -6.49 8.57
N PHE A 14 -3.80 -7.64 8.26
CA PHE A 14 -4.55 -8.89 8.15
C PHE A 14 -5.02 -9.42 9.50
N ASP A 15 -4.30 -9.15 10.59
CA ASP A 15 -4.79 -9.43 11.94
C ASP A 15 -6.06 -8.63 12.23
N GLN A 16 -6.07 -7.34 11.92
CA GLN A 16 -7.26 -6.49 12.07
C GLN A 16 -8.38 -6.87 11.11
N PHE A 17 -8.06 -7.24 9.87
CA PHE A 17 -9.03 -7.76 8.92
C PHE A 17 -9.75 -9.00 9.45
N ASN A 18 -9.00 -9.96 9.98
CA ASN A 18 -9.56 -11.20 10.53
C ASN A 18 -10.45 -10.96 11.75
N LYS A 19 -10.20 -9.90 12.50
CA LYS A 19 -11.01 -9.51 13.67
C LYS A 19 -12.29 -8.79 13.34
N GLN A 20 -12.47 -8.33 12.10
CA GLN A 20 -13.71 -7.67 11.70
C GLN A 20 -14.85 -8.69 11.62
N ILE A 21 -15.92 -8.45 12.38
CA ILE A 21 -17.13 -9.26 12.34
C ILE A 21 -17.85 -9.06 11.00
N ASP A 22 -17.97 -7.80 10.58
CA ASP A 22 -18.54 -7.41 9.29
C ASP A 22 -17.45 -6.86 8.37
N LYS A 23 -17.00 -7.67 7.42
CA LYS A 23 -15.97 -7.29 6.46
C LYS A 23 -16.47 -6.37 5.34
N ASN A 24 -17.78 -6.15 5.26
CA ASN A 24 -18.37 -5.15 4.35
C ASN A 24 -18.37 -3.74 4.95
N LYS A 25 -17.96 -3.60 6.21
CA LYS A 25 -17.77 -2.29 6.83
C LYS A 25 -16.73 -1.48 6.06
N ILE A 26 -17.00 -0.19 5.87
CA ILE A 26 -16.11 0.72 5.16
C ILE A 26 -14.82 0.90 5.96
N LEU A 27 -13.68 0.70 5.30
CA LEU A 27 -12.35 0.96 5.83
C LEU A 27 -11.81 2.30 5.32
N LEU A 28 -11.95 2.57 4.04
CA LEU A 28 -11.37 3.73 3.37
C LEU A 28 -12.44 4.47 2.58
N SER A 29 -12.39 5.80 2.61
CA SER A 29 -13.29 6.66 1.84
C SER A 29 -12.53 7.85 1.27
N THR A 30 -12.95 8.29 0.08
CA THR A 30 -12.54 9.58 -0.46
C THR A 30 -13.44 10.70 0.11
N LEU A 31 -12.90 11.92 0.14
CA LEU A 31 -13.69 13.12 0.43
C LEU A 31 -14.22 13.71 -0.88
N GLY A 32 -15.37 14.41 -0.82
CA GLY A 32 -15.94 15.14 -1.94
C GLY A 32 -17.26 14.56 -2.46
N ASP A 33 -17.75 15.11 -3.56
CA ASP A 33 -19.09 14.81 -4.10
C ASP A 33 -19.20 13.43 -4.74
N LYS A 34 -18.08 12.92 -5.27
CA LYS A 34 -18.00 11.57 -5.83
C LYS A 34 -17.22 10.67 -4.87
N ARG A 35 -17.87 10.29 -3.78
CA ARG A 35 -17.27 9.41 -2.79
C ARG A 35 -17.03 8.03 -3.37
N LYS A 36 -15.80 7.55 -3.23
CA LYS A 36 -15.43 6.15 -3.46
C LYS A 36 -15.09 5.53 -2.11
N ASN A 37 -15.74 4.44 -1.80
CA ASN A 37 -15.54 3.71 -0.56
C ASN A 37 -14.94 2.34 -0.83
N TYR A 38 -14.07 1.91 0.07
CA TYR A 38 -13.56 0.54 0.10
C TYR A 38 -13.92 -0.10 1.43
N SER A 39 -14.58 -1.24 1.37
CA SER A 39 -14.79 -2.06 2.56
C SER A 39 -13.48 -2.77 2.95
N TRP A 40 -13.46 -3.36 4.14
CA TRP A 40 -12.34 -4.22 4.54
C TRP A 40 -12.09 -5.34 3.53
N GLN A 41 -13.18 -5.98 3.06
CA GLN A 41 -13.08 -7.07 2.08
C GLN A 41 -12.53 -6.59 0.74
N GLU A 42 -13.06 -5.48 0.23
CA GLU A 42 -12.59 -4.91 -1.03
C GLU A 42 -11.11 -4.49 -0.96
N ALA A 43 -10.71 -3.83 0.12
CA ALA A 43 -9.32 -3.45 0.32
C ALA A 43 -8.40 -4.68 0.35
N SER A 44 -8.78 -5.73 1.09
CA SER A 44 -8.04 -6.99 1.14
C SER A 44 -7.92 -7.64 -0.24
N ASP A 45 -9.01 -7.70 -0.99
CA ASP A 45 -9.02 -8.30 -2.34
C ASP A 45 -8.11 -7.54 -3.29
N PHE A 46 -8.14 -6.20 -3.27
CA PHE A 46 -7.24 -5.39 -4.09
C PHE A 46 -5.78 -5.52 -3.68
N ILE A 47 -5.48 -5.59 -2.38
CA ILE A 47 -4.12 -5.80 -1.90
C ILE A 47 -3.56 -7.12 -2.45
N TYR A 48 -4.32 -8.20 -2.39
CA TYR A 48 -3.89 -9.48 -2.94
C TYR A 48 -3.72 -9.43 -4.46
N LEU A 49 -4.68 -8.83 -5.16
CA LEU A 49 -4.64 -8.72 -6.62
C LEU A 49 -3.39 -7.95 -7.08
N VAL A 50 -3.16 -6.76 -6.52
CA VAL A 50 -2.01 -5.92 -6.87
C VAL A 50 -0.71 -6.58 -6.46
N SER A 51 -0.66 -7.21 -5.28
CA SER A 51 0.52 -7.95 -4.82
C SER A 51 0.88 -9.10 -5.77
N ASN A 52 -0.10 -9.85 -6.24
CA ASN A 52 0.15 -10.93 -7.19
C ASN A 52 0.73 -10.43 -8.52
N GLU A 53 0.27 -9.27 -8.99
CA GLU A 53 0.84 -8.67 -10.20
C GLU A 53 2.26 -8.13 -9.97
N LEU A 54 2.48 -7.49 -8.82
CA LEU A 54 3.81 -6.96 -8.47
C LEU A 54 4.85 -8.09 -8.37
N ARG A 55 4.50 -9.24 -7.83
CA ARG A 55 5.42 -10.39 -7.70
C ARG A 55 5.95 -10.91 -9.03
N LYS A 56 5.30 -10.58 -10.12
CA LYS A 56 5.76 -10.95 -11.46
C LYS A 56 6.93 -10.07 -11.94
N VAL A 57 7.11 -8.89 -11.35
CA VAL A 57 8.07 -7.89 -11.83
C VAL A 57 9.07 -7.44 -10.77
N ILE A 58 8.82 -7.73 -9.49
CA ILE A 58 9.74 -7.36 -8.41
C ILE A 58 10.25 -8.59 -7.66
N SER A 59 11.40 -8.44 -7.05
CA SER A 59 12.02 -9.43 -6.15
C SER A 59 12.10 -8.87 -4.74
N LYS A 60 12.32 -9.75 -3.75
CA LYS A 60 12.46 -9.35 -2.35
C LYS A 60 13.49 -8.23 -2.17
N GLY A 61 13.10 -7.17 -1.50
CA GLY A 61 13.95 -6.03 -1.21
C GLY A 61 14.02 -4.99 -2.32
N ASP A 62 13.36 -5.22 -3.46
CA ASP A 62 13.29 -4.21 -4.52
C ASP A 62 12.55 -2.97 -4.03
N ARG A 63 13.05 -1.79 -4.41
CA ARG A 63 12.44 -0.51 -4.07
C ARG A 63 11.43 -0.13 -5.13
N CYS A 64 10.23 0.20 -4.68
CA CYS A 64 9.12 0.63 -5.52
C CYS A 64 8.80 2.09 -5.21
N LEU A 65 9.05 2.98 -6.15
CA LEU A 65 8.73 4.39 -5.98
C LEU A 65 7.23 4.60 -6.13
N LEU A 66 6.61 5.15 -5.10
CA LEU A 66 5.18 5.41 -5.06
C LEU A 66 4.93 6.92 -5.05
N ILE A 67 4.50 7.45 -6.18
CA ILE A 67 4.18 8.86 -6.36
C ILE A 67 2.67 8.99 -6.50
N SER A 68 2.03 9.54 -5.50
CA SER A 68 0.57 9.70 -5.51
C SER A 68 0.14 10.71 -4.45
N GLU A 69 -1.01 11.31 -4.69
CA GLU A 69 -1.73 12.05 -3.66
C GLU A 69 -2.27 11.12 -2.58
N ASN A 70 -2.65 11.69 -1.43
CA ASN A 70 -3.30 10.95 -0.36
C ASN A 70 -4.71 10.51 -0.80
N ARG A 71 -4.84 9.23 -1.08
CA ARG A 71 -6.08 8.60 -1.54
C ARG A 71 -6.11 7.14 -1.09
N PRO A 72 -7.28 6.51 -1.04
CA PRO A 72 -7.40 5.11 -0.62
C PRO A 72 -6.48 4.15 -1.37
N GLU A 73 -6.29 4.35 -2.67
CA GLU A 73 -5.44 3.51 -3.50
C GLU A 73 -3.95 3.60 -3.13
N TRP A 74 -3.52 4.73 -2.53
CA TRP A 74 -2.17 4.85 -1.97
C TRP A 74 -1.94 3.81 -0.86
N PHE A 75 -2.88 3.72 0.07
CA PHE A 75 -2.83 2.76 1.18
C PHE A 75 -2.83 1.32 0.67
N ILE A 76 -3.70 1.01 -0.28
CA ILE A 76 -3.79 -0.32 -0.90
C ILE A 76 -2.48 -0.67 -1.61
N THR A 77 -1.92 0.27 -2.37
CA THR A 77 -0.66 0.07 -3.10
C THR A 77 0.51 -0.12 -2.16
N ASP A 78 0.61 0.67 -1.11
CA ASP A 78 1.67 0.57 -0.09
C ASP A 78 1.68 -0.82 0.55
N LEU A 79 0.53 -1.29 1.02
CA LEU A 79 0.42 -2.63 1.60
C LEU A 79 0.67 -3.73 0.56
N SER A 80 0.29 -3.52 -0.69
CA SER A 80 0.55 -4.48 -1.77
C SER A 80 2.04 -4.63 -2.06
N ILE A 81 2.79 -3.52 -2.06
CA ILE A 81 4.25 -3.53 -2.21
C ILE A 81 4.88 -4.31 -1.06
N MET A 82 4.49 -4.01 0.17
CA MET A 82 5.02 -4.70 1.35
C MET A 82 4.66 -6.19 1.37
N LEU A 83 3.45 -6.54 0.97
CA LEU A 83 3.03 -7.95 0.88
C LEU A 83 3.81 -8.72 -0.21
N SER A 84 4.34 -8.01 -1.20
CA SER A 84 5.19 -8.57 -2.26
C SER A 84 6.67 -8.64 -1.88
N ASP A 85 7.02 -8.38 -0.63
CA ASP A 85 8.38 -8.26 -0.12
C ASP A 85 9.18 -7.10 -0.73
N GLY A 86 8.51 -6.14 -1.34
CA GLY A 86 9.11 -4.89 -1.81
C GLY A 86 9.24 -3.86 -0.71
N ILE A 87 9.96 -2.80 -1.01
CA ILE A 87 10.15 -1.65 -0.13
C ILE A 87 9.48 -0.45 -0.78
N THR A 88 8.50 0.14 -0.11
CA THR A 88 7.84 1.35 -0.59
C THR A 88 8.76 2.56 -0.36
N VAL A 89 8.98 3.34 -1.42
CA VAL A 89 9.65 4.63 -1.36
C VAL A 89 8.64 5.69 -1.75
N PRO A 90 7.98 6.34 -0.78
CA PRO A 90 6.97 7.35 -1.10
C PRO A 90 7.61 8.67 -1.52
N ALA A 91 7.00 9.36 -2.47
CA ALA A 91 7.39 10.69 -2.89
C ALA A 91 6.16 11.56 -3.13
N TYR A 92 6.30 12.86 -2.93
CA TYR A 92 5.22 13.81 -3.16
C TYR A 92 5.05 14.12 -4.65
N THR A 93 3.81 14.35 -5.06
CA THR A 93 3.48 14.75 -6.43
C THR A 93 3.95 16.18 -6.75
N THR A 94 4.31 16.95 -5.73
CA THR A 94 4.72 18.35 -5.82
C THR A 94 6.24 18.54 -5.88
N TYR A 95 7.02 17.48 -5.91
CA TYR A 95 8.46 17.57 -6.03
C TYR A 95 8.87 18.12 -7.40
N ALA A 96 10.00 18.83 -7.44
CA ALA A 96 10.62 19.27 -8.69
C ALA A 96 11.41 18.12 -9.35
N GLU A 97 11.76 18.29 -10.61
CA GLU A 97 12.52 17.29 -11.38
C GLU A 97 13.82 16.89 -10.67
N ASN A 98 14.54 17.83 -10.10
CA ASN A 98 15.78 17.55 -9.38
C ASN A 98 15.56 16.66 -8.15
N ASP A 99 14.44 16.79 -7.46
CA ASP A 99 14.09 15.96 -6.30
C ASP A 99 13.85 14.52 -6.74
N TYR A 100 13.12 14.32 -7.85
CA TYR A 100 12.88 12.97 -8.41
C TYR A 100 14.18 12.35 -8.91
N ASN A 101 15.04 13.11 -9.57
CA ASN A 101 16.34 12.60 -10.01
C ASN A 101 17.19 12.13 -8.84
N TYR A 102 17.19 12.88 -7.73
CA TYR A 102 17.86 12.48 -6.51
C TYR A 102 17.32 11.15 -5.97
N ILE A 103 16.00 11.04 -5.85
CA ILE A 103 15.34 9.83 -5.33
C ILE A 103 15.64 8.61 -6.22
N LEU A 104 15.52 8.77 -7.54
CA LEU A 104 15.80 7.71 -8.50
C LEU A 104 17.24 7.20 -8.41
N ASN A 105 18.19 8.11 -8.25
CA ASN A 105 19.61 7.76 -8.12
C ASN A 105 19.94 7.16 -6.76
N ASP A 106 19.27 7.61 -5.70
CA ASP A 106 19.50 7.14 -4.33
C ASP A 106 18.92 5.74 -4.09
N CYS A 107 17.63 5.54 -4.41
CA CYS A 107 16.95 4.28 -4.12
C CYS A 107 16.98 3.26 -5.27
N THR A 108 17.33 3.67 -6.47
CA THR A 108 17.39 2.80 -7.66
C THR A 108 16.18 1.88 -7.78
N PRO A 109 14.94 2.42 -7.91
CA PRO A 109 13.74 1.61 -7.94
C PRO A 109 13.65 0.75 -9.20
N VAL A 110 12.91 -0.32 -9.08
CA VAL A 110 12.58 -1.17 -10.23
C VAL A 110 11.42 -0.61 -11.03
#